data_937e461bb2d6df41dee77141bfd6f628
#
_entry.id   937e461bb2d6df41dee77141bfd6f628
#
_cell.length_a   1.000
_cell.length_b   1.000
_cell.length_c   1.000
_cell.angle_alpha   90.00
_cell.angle_beta   90.00
_cell.angle_gamma   90.00
#
_symmetry.space_group_name_H-M   'P 1'
#
loop_
_entity.id
_entity.type
_entity.pdbx_description
1 polymer ?
#
loop_
_entity_poly.entity_id
_entity_poly.type
_entity_poly.pdbx_seq_one_letter_code
_entity_poly.pdbx_strand_id
1 'polypeptide(L)'
;MTDKERNLVLRDICGRLPWRVSVKATGPNAQEDTIYYVCEVDIAREFVTCIGQGMDPNIKFGFDIGQIKPLLKSMADMSHEEKEDYHRILFLDSLFDKSSPDLLVDFFHRNDIDYRGLIKKELAISSV
;
A
#
# COMPACT_ATOMS: atom_id res chain seq x y z
N MET A 1 -3.72 4.04 17.20
CA MET A 1 -2.62 3.29 16.53
C MET A 1 -1.36 3.38 17.38
N THR A 2 -0.74 2.25 17.67
CA THR A 2 0.51 2.22 18.43
C THR A 2 1.69 2.69 17.58
N ASP A 3 2.81 3.03 18.21
CA ASP A 3 4.03 3.41 17.48
C ASP A 3 4.50 2.30 16.54
N LYS A 4 4.37 1.06 16.97
CA LYS A 4 4.73 -0.11 16.16
C LYS A 4 3.83 -0.24 14.93
N GLU A 5 2.54 -0.01 15.10
CA GLU A 5 1.57 -0.03 14.00
C GLU A 5 1.79 1.13 13.03
N ARG A 6 2.06 2.34 13.55
CA ARG A 6 2.40 3.51 12.72
C ARG A 6 3.62 3.23 11.86
N ASN A 7 4.66 2.65 12.46
CA ASN A 7 5.88 2.30 11.75
C ASN A 7 5.64 1.24 10.67
N LEU A 8 4.79 0.26 10.95
CA LEU A 8 4.44 -0.79 9.99
C LEU A 8 3.72 -0.21 8.76
N VAL A 9 2.73 0.66 8.97
CA VAL A 9 2.00 1.32 7.88
C VAL A 9 2.93 2.23 7.08
N LEU A 10 3.78 3.01 7.76
CA LEU A 10 4.73 3.90 7.12
C LEU A 10 5.70 3.12 6.21
N ARG A 11 6.24 2.03 6.70
CA ARG A 11 7.14 1.16 5.92
C ARG A 11 6.45 0.55 4.71
N ASP A 12 5.21 0.12 4.86
CA ASP A 12 4.43 -0.45 3.78
C ASP A 12 4.20 0.57 2.67
N ILE A 13 3.76 1.76 3.03
CA ILE A 13 3.51 2.83 2.06
C ILE A 13 4.80 3.24 1.36
N CYS A 14 5.89 3.45 2.10
CA CYS A 14 7.18 3.82 1.51
C CYS A 14 7.68 2.77 0.52
N GLY A 15 7.51 1.50 0.84
CA GLY A 15 7.92 0.41 -0.05
C GLY A 15 7.12 0.35 -1.35
N ARG A 16 5.87 0.80 -1.32
CA ARG A 16 4.97 0.77 -2.48
C ARG A 16 5.03 2.03 -3.34
N LEU A 17 5.70 3.09 -2.89
CA LEU A 17 5.70 4.40 -3.55
C LEU A 17 6.12 4.42 -5.02
N PRO A 18 7.05 3.57 -5.51
CA PRO A 18 7.33 3.53 -6.96
C PRO A 18 6.08 3.18 -7.78
N TRP A 19 5.08 2.58 -7.12
CA TRP A 19 3.79 2.23 -7.70
C TRP A 19 2.73 3.16 -7.11
N ARG A 20 1.53 3.17 -7.69
CA ARG A 20 0.43 3.97 -7.15
C ARG A 20 -0.02 3.39 -5.80
N VAL A 21 -0.03 4.22 -4.76
CA VAL A 21 -0.54 3.85 -3.45
C VAL A 21 -1.87 4.56 -3.22
N SER A 22 -2.95 3.79 -3.17
CA SER A 22 -4.30 4.30 -2.90
C SER A 22 -4.60 4.14 -1.41
N VAL A 23 -5.18 5.18 -0.81
CA VAL A 23 -5.52 5.17 0.62
C VAL A 23 -6.91 5.77 0.84
N LYS A 24 -7.53 5.37 1.94
CA LYS A 24 -8.68 6.06 2.54
C LYS A 24 -8.17 6.87 3.71
N ALA A 25 -8.75 8.06 3.90
CA ALA A 25 -8.33 8.96 4.96
C ALA A 25 -9.49 9.34 5.86
N THR A 26 -9.17 9.68 7.12
CA THR A 26 -10.10 10.21 8.09
C THR A 26 -9.56 11.55 8.63
N GLY A 27 -10.41 12.32 9.29
CA GLY A 27 -10.04 13.59 9.90
C GLY A 27 -10.63 14.80 9.18
N PRO A 28 -10.34 16.03 9.66
CA PRO A 28 -10.99 17.26 9.16
C PRO A 28 -10.71 17.56 7.69
N ASN A 29 -9.54 17.15 7.18
CA ASN A 29 -9.15 17.40 5.80
C ASN A 29 -9.62 16.30 4.84
N ALA A 30 -10.15 15.20 5.37
CA ALA A 30 -10.59 14.08 4.56
C ALA A 30 -12.00 14.32 4.05
N GLN A 31 -12.22 14.08 2.77
CA GLN A 31 -13.55 14.09 2.16
C GLN A 31 -14.10 12.67 2.18
N GLU A 32 -15.37 12.54 2.55
CA GLU A 32 -16.05 11.27 2.63
C GLU A 32 -16.07 10.59 1.25
N ASP A 33 -15.90 9.26 1.23
CA ASP A 33 -15.91 8.42 0.03
C ASP A 33 -14.85 8.77 -1.02
N THR A 34 -13.83 9.54 -0.64
CA THR A 34 -12.75 9.88 -1.56
C THR A 34 -11.57 8.91 -1.39
N ILE A 35 -11.06 8.44 -2.53
CA ILE A 35 -9.80 7.71 -2.59
C ILE A 35 -8.68 8.73 -2.83
N TYR A 36 -7.61 8.61 -2.07
CA TYR A 36 -6.44 9.48 -2.21
C TYR A 36 -5.25 8.66 -2.72
N TYR A 37 -4.38 9.31 -3.47
CA TYR A 37 -3.12 8.73 -3.93
C TYR A 37 -1.98 9.43 -3.22
N VAL A 38 -1.08 8.67 -2.62
CA VAL A 38 0.07 9.21 -1.90
C VAL A 38 1.11 9.72 -2.90
N CYS A 39 1.52 10.99 -2.73
CA CYS A 39 2.53 11.64 -3.55
C CYS A 39 3.87 11.74 -2.84
N GLU A 40 3.85 12.06 -1.55
CA GLU A 40 5.04 12.31 -0.75
C GLU A 40 4.86 11.73 0.64
N VAL A 41 5.97 11.30 1.25
CA VAL A 41 6.00 10.83 2.63
C VAL A 41 7.10 11.57 3.37
N ASP A 42 6.75 12.19 4.49
CA ASP A 42 7.71 12.75 5.44
C ASP A 42 7.90 11.71 6.55
N ILE A 43 9.01 10.99 6.50
CA ILE A 43 9.27 9.88 7.43
C ILE A 43 9.46 10.40 8.85
N ALA A 44 10.15 11.53 9.00
CA ALA A 44 10.43 12.10 10.32
C ALA A 44 9.17 12.53 11.06
N ARG A 45 8.19 13.07 10.32
CA ARG A 45 6.92 13.53 10.88
C ARG A 45 5.82 12.48 10.83
N GLU A 46 6.07 11.36 10.16
CA GLU A 46 5.06 10.32 9.91
C GLU A 46 3.80 10.91 9.25
N PHE A 47 4.04 11.67 8.19
CA PHE A 47 3.02 12.47 7.51
C PHE A 47 3.05 12.19 6.01
N VAL A 48 1.89 12.14 5.39
CA VAL A 48 1.77 11.89 3.95
C VAL A 48 1.06 13.05 3.26
N THR A 49 1.47 13.34 2.03
CA THR A 49 0.81 14.30 1.16
C THR A 49 0.17 13.53 0.00
N CYS A 50 -1.09 13.81 -0.25
CA CYS A 50 -1.91 13.06 -1.20
C CYS A 50 -2.61 13.99 -2.20
N ILE A 51 -3.01 13.40 -3.33
CA ILE A 51 -3.97 14.01 -4.25
C ILE A 51 -5.26 13.19 -4.21
N GLY A 52 -6.41 13.83 -4.45
CA GLY A 52 -7.70 13.13 -4.49
C GLY A 52 -8.00 12.57 -5.87
N GLN A 53 -8.56 11.38 -5.93
CA GLN A 53 -9.01 10.78 -7.18
C GLN A 53 -10.11 11.65 -7.79
N GLY A 54 -9.96 11.99 -9.07
CA GLY A 54 -10.93 12.83 -9.77
C GLY A 54 -10.88 14.31 -9.40
N MET A 55 -9.93 14.71 -8.58
CA MET A 55 -9.72 16.10 -8.19
C MET A 55 -8.54 16.71 -8.94
N ASP A 56 -8.44 18.05 -8.87
CA ASP A 56 -7.30 18.78 -9.42
C ASP A 56 -6.00 18.28 -8.76
N PRO A 57 -5.03 17.75 -9.52
CA PRO A 57 -3.78 17.23 -8.95
C PRO A 57 -2.90 18.32 -8.33
N ASN A 58 -3.19 19.60 -8.57
CA ASN A 58 -2.50 20.71 -7.92
C ASN A 58 -2.99 20.95 -6.49
N ILE A 59 -4.16 20.42 -6.15
CA ILE A 59 -4.70 20.51 -4.78
C ILE A 59 -4.19 19.29 -4.00
N LYS A 60 -3.40 19.55 -2.96
CA LYS A 60 -2.78 18.51 -2.15
C LYS A 60 -3.40 18.49 -0.75
N PHE A 61 -3.53 17.29 -0.22
CA PHE A 61 -4.07 17.04 1.11
C PHE A 61 -2.99 16.41 1.97
N GLY A 62 -2.85 16.89 3.20
CA GLY A 62 -1.90 16.34 4.16
C GLY A 62 -2.60 15.54 5.24
N PHE A 63 -2.06 14.37 5.56
CA PHE A 63 -2.61 13.49 6.59
C PHE A 63 -1.49 12.92 7.45
N ASP A 64 -1.77 12.82 8.76
CA ASP A 64 -0.93 12.02 9.64
C ASP A 64 -1.06 10.54 9.28
N ILE A 65 -0.01 9.77 9.47
CA ILE A 65 0.00 8.35 9.13
C ILE A 65 -1.13 7.57 9.84
N GLY A 66 -1.53 8.03 11.02
CA GLY A 66 -2.64 7.43 11.77
C GLY A 66 -4.02 7.73 11.19
N GLN A 67 -4.12 8.65 10.24
CA GLN A 67 -5.39 9.04 9.61
C GLN A 67 -5.64 8.31 8.30
N ILE A 68 -4.70 7.52 7.82
CA ILE A 68 -4.82 6.84 6.53
C ILE A 68 -4.77 5.33 6.69
N LYS A 69 -5.46 4.65 5.77
CA LYS A 69 -5.37 3.18 5.63
C LYS A 69 -5.20 2.86 4.15
N PRO A 70 -4.13 2.16 3.78
CA PRO A 70 -3.96 1.75 2.39
C PRO A 70 -5.06 0.81 1.93
N LEU A 71 -5.42 0.89 0.66
CA LEU A 71 -6.36 -0.01 0.02
C LEU A 71 -5.56 -1.16 -0.57
N LEU A 72 -5.73 -2.34 -0.01
CA LEU A 72 -4.96 -3.52 -0.37
C LEU A 72 -5.89 -4.71 -0.64
N LYS A 73 -5.35 -5.70 -1.30
CA LYS A 73 -6.02 -6.94 -1.61
C LYS A 73 -5.35 -8.07 -0.83
N SER A 74 -6.11 -8.95 -0.19
CA SER A 74 -5.53 -10.10 0.48
C SER A 74 -4.94 -11.07 -0.54
N MET A 75 -4.00 -11.91 -0.12
CA MET A 75 -3.42 -12.93 -1.00
C MET A 75 -4.48 -13.92 -1.50
N ALA A 76 -5.51 -14.17 -0.70
CA ALA A 76 -6.62 -15.04 -1.09
C ALA A 76 -7.48 -14.45 -2.21
N ASP A 77 -7.46 -13.12 -2.36
CA ASP A 77 -8.27 -12.41 -3.36
C ASP A 77 -7.52 -12.13 -4.67
N MET A 78 -6.31 -12.68 -4.83
CA MET A 78 -5.59 -12.56 -6.09
C MET A 78 -6.40 -13.12 -7.25
N SER A 79 -6.37 -12.44 -8.40
CA SER A 79 -6.97 -12.94 -9.63
C SER A 79 -6.22 -14.18 -10.12
N HIS A 80 -6.82 -14.89 -11.07
CA HIS A 80 -6.18 -16.06 -11.68
C HIS A 80 -4.83 -15.69 -12.33
N GLU A 81 -4.79 -14.57 -13.03
CA GLU A 81 -3.57 -14.04 -13.66
C GLU A 81 -2.51 -13.71 -12.62
N GLU A 82 -2.90 -13.06 -11.53
CA GLU A 82 -1.99 -12.74 -10.43
C GLU A 82 -1.43 -14.01 -9.76
N LYS A 83 -2.27 -15.03 -9.58
CA LYS A 83 -1.82 -16.32 -9.03
C LYS A 83 -0.82 -17.00 -9.96
N GLU A 84 -1.03 -16.94 -11.25
CA GLU A 84 -0.08 -17.50 -12.23
C GLU A 84 1.26 -16.78 -12.16
N ASP A 85 1.26 -15.46 -12.11
CA ASP A 85 2.48 -14.65 -11.98
C ASP A 85 3.21 -14.94 -10.68
N TYR A 86 2.47 -15.05 -9.58
CA TYR A 86 3.02 -15.40 -8.27
C TYR A 86 3.72 -16.76 -8.29
N HIS A 87 3.09 -17.77 -8.86
CA HIS A 87 3.67 -19.10 -8.98
C HIS A 87 4.88 -19.12 -9.88
N ARG A 88 4.86 -18.33 -10.97
CA ARG A 88 6.00 -18.21 -11.87
C ARG A 88 7.21 -17.60 -11.17
N ILE A 89 7.00 -16.57 -10.36
CA ILE A 89 8.08 -15.92 -9.60
C ILE A 89 8.66 -16.91 -8.57
N LEU A 90 7.81 -17.63 -7.84
CA LEU A 90 8.26 -18.64 -6.89
C LEU A 90 9.05 -19.76 -7.58
N PHE A 91 8.64 -20.17 -8.77
CA PHE A 91 9.34 -21.18 -9.55
C PHE A 91 10.73 -20.71 -9.95
N LEU A 92 10.85 -19.48 -10.45
CA LEU A 92 12.13 -18.87 -10.79
C LEU A 92 13.06 -18.78 -9.58
N ASP A 93 12.52 -18.38 -8.44
CA ASP A 93 13.26 -18.31 -7.18
C ASP A 93 13.81 -19.69 -6.78
N SER A 94 13.08 -20.75 -7.03
CA SER A 94 13.50 -22.10 -6.69
C SER A 94 14.61 -22.64 -7.62
N LEU A 95 14.67 -22.15 -8.86
CA LEU A 95 15.67 -22.54 -9.84
C LEU A 95 17.02 -21.83 -9.62
N PHE A 96 16.97 -20.62 -9.17
CA PHE A 96 18.15 -19.80 -8.92
C PHE A 96 18.31 -19.63 -7.42
N ASP A 97 19.34 -20.22 -6.86
CA ASP A 97 19.68 -20.23 -5.42
C ASP A 97 19.83 -18.80 -4.84
N LYS A 98 19.66 -17.81 -5.64
CA LYS A 98 19.60 -16.40 -5.26
C LYS A 98 18.32 -15.83 -5.80
N SER A 99 17.24 -16.10 -5.05
CA SER A 99 16.03 -15.34 -5.25
C SER A 99 16.37 -13.87 -5.13
N SER A 100 16.02 -13.09 -6.14
CA SER A 100 15.93 -11.67 -5.95
C SER A 100 14.68 -11.46 -5.10
N PRO A 101 14.79 -11.18 -3.79
CA PRO A 101 13.61 -10.90 -2.97
C PRO A 101 12.81 -9.74 -3.56
N ASP A 102 13.46 -8.92 -4.38
CA ASP A 102 12.87 -7.76 -5.03
C ASP A 102 11.78 -8.14 -6.03
N LEU A 103 11.91 -9.26 -6.74
CA LEU A 103 10.89 -9.68 -7.72
C LEU A 103 9.55 -9.97 -7.06
N LEU A 104 9.57 -10.66 -5.93
CA LEU A 104 8.36 -11.02 -5.22
C LEU A 104 7.75 -9.80 -4.52
N VAL A 105 8.57 -8.97 -3.88
CA VAL A 105 8.13 -7.75 -3.22
C VAL A 105 7.57 -6.78 -4.25
N ASP A 106 8.23 -6.60 -5.39
CA ASP A 106 7.72 -5.75 -6.47
C ASP A 106 6.38 -6.25 -7.00
N PHE A 107 6.22 -7.57 -7.13
CA PHE A 107 4.94 -8.16 -7.51
C PHE A 107 3.83 -7.79 -6.54
N PHE A 108 4.08 -7.93 -5.23
CA PHE A 108 3.10 -7.57 -4.20
C PHE A 108 2.76 -6.08 -4.24
N HIS A 109 3.76 -5.22 -4.38
CA HIS A 109 3.56 -3.77 -4.41
C HIS A 109 2.79 -3.32 -5.65
N ARG A 110 3.17 -3.85 -6.82
CA ARG A 110 2.53 -3.51 -8.10
C ARG A 110 1.06 -3.90 -8.15
N ASN A 111 0.70 -4.99 -7.49
CA ASN A 111 -0.67 -5.52 -7.50
C ASN A 111 -1.44 -5.18 -6.22
N ASP A 112 -0.90 -4.34 -5.36
CA ASP A 112 -1.53 -3.91 -4.09
C ASP A 112 -1.87 -5.09 -3.18
N ILE A 113 -1.00 -6.11 -3.13
CA ILE A 113 -1.21 -7.30 -2.31
C ILE A 113 -0.76 -7.06 -0.87
N ASP A 114 -1.60 -7.43 0.07
CA ASP A 114 -1.31 -7.34 1.50
C ASP A 114 -0.53 -8.55 2.00
N TYR A 115 0.79 -8.51 1.80
CA TYR A 115 1.67 -9.60 2.27
C TYR A 115 2.10 -9.44 3.73
N ARG A 116 1.81 -8.29 4.35
CA ARG A 116 2.15 -8.01 5.76
C ARG A 116 1.00 -8.27 6.73
N GLY A 117 -0.18 -8.59 6.20
CA GLY A 117 -1.36 -8.84 7.03
C GLY A 117 -1.96 -7.57 7.63
N LEU A 118 -1.83 -6.43 6.96
CA LEU A 118 -2.36 -5.15 7.45
C LEU A 118 -3.89 -5.14 7.52
N ILE A 119 -4.56 -5.80 6.57
CA ILE A 119 -6.04 -5.88 6.57
C ILE A 119 -6.52 -6.56 7.85
N LYS A 120 -5.89 -7.67 8.22
CA LYS A 120 -6.24 -8.44 9.40
C LYS A 120 -6.01 -7.66 10.70
N LYS A 121 -5.04 -6.74 10.68
CA LYS A 121 -4.72 -5.86 11.81
C LYS A 121 -5.54 -4.59 11.82
N GLU A 122 -6.46 -4.45 10.88
CA GLU A 122 -7.29 -3.24 10.69
C GLU A 122 -6.47 -1.98 10.36
N LEU A 123 -5.27 -2.16 9.85
CA LEU A 123 -4.38 -1.07 9.41
C LEU A 123 -4.51 -0.77 7.91
N ALA A 124 -5.22 -1.61 7.18
CA ALA A 124 -5.55 -1.43 5.77
C ALA A 124 -7.00 -1.83 5.52
N ILE A 125 -7.54 -1.37 4.39
CA ILE A 125 -8.90 -1.67 3.97
C ILE A 125 -8.84 -2.58 2.75
N SER A 126 -9.65 -3.63 2.75
CA SER A 126 -9.78 -4.50 1.58
C SER A 126 -10.37 -3.72 0.41
N SER A 127 -9.69 -3.78 -0.74
CA SER A 127 -10.17 -3.15 -1.98
C SER A 127 -11.15 -4.04 -2.75
N VAL A 128 -11.40 -5.24 -2.24
CA VAL A 128 -12.30 -6.23 -2.87
C VAL A 128 -13.56 -6.38 -2.06
#